data_2b2c86e9007e9d746fc36d6eb4eb0259
#
_entry.id   2b2c86e9007e9d746fc36d6eb4eb0259
#
_cell.length_a   1.000
_cell.length_b   1.000
_cell.length_c   1.000
_cell.angle_alpha   90.00
_cell.angle_beta   90.00
_cell.angle_gamma   90.00
#
_symmetry.space_group_name_H-M   'P 1'
#
loop_
_entity.id
_entity.type
_entity.pdbx_description
1 polymer ?
#
loop_
_entity_poly.entity_id
_entity_poly.type
_entity_poly.pdbx_seq_one_letter_code
_entity_poly.pdbx_strand_id
1 'polypeptide(L)'
;MPTAHLVLDPSFVTAPVSRRLFGAFVEHMGRCVYTGIYEPDHPRANSAGFRTDVLELVRELGVTVVRYPGGNFVSGYRWEDGVGPG
;
A
#
# COMPACT_ATOMS: atom_id res chain seq x y z
N MET A 1 -2.08 33.28 -17.64
CA MET A 1 -1.76 32.09 -16.85
C MET A 1 -1.31 32.52 -15.47
N PRO A 2 -1.90 31.95 -14.42
CA PRO A 2 -1.38 32.20 -13.08
C PRO A 2 0.03 31.62 -12.94
N THR A 3 0.87 32.28 -12.17
CA THR A 3 2.23 31.86 -11.88
C THR A 3 2.38 31.60 -10.39
N ALA A 4 3.24 30.65 -10.06
CA ALA A 4 3.59 30.35 -8.67
C ALA A 4 5.11 30.46 -8.49
N HIS A 5 5.50 30.86 -7.32
CA HIS A 5 6.92 30.93 -6.95
C HIS A 5 7.18 29.97 -5.79
N LEU A 6 8.16 29.09 -5.97
CA LEU A 6 8.62 28.19 -4.92
C LEU A 6 10.02 28.61 -4.50
N VAL A 7 10.22 28.70 -3.21
CA VAL A 7 11.55 28.98 -2.62
C VAL A 7 11.94 27.79 -1.77
N LEU A 8 13.06 27.18 -2.10
CA LEU A 8 13.66 26.07 -1.35
C LEU A 8 14.98 26.53 -0.79
N ASP A 9 15.09 26.57 0.52
CA ASP A 9 16.30 27.02 1.21
C ASP A 9 16.55 26.12 2.43
N PRO A 10 17.74 25.51 2.55
CA PRO A 10 18.08 24.67 3.70
C PRO A 10 17.97 25.39 5.06
N SER A 11 18.01 26.73 5.08
CA SER A 11 17.83 27.50 6.32
C SER A 11 16.38 27.68 6.73
N PHE A 12 15.42 27.30 5.88
CA PHE A 12 13.98 27.42 6.13
C PHE A 12 13.31 26.08 6.40
N VAL A 13 13.98 25.22 7.15
CA VAL A 13 13.44 23.91 7.50
C VAL A 13 12.26 24.06 8.46
N THR A 14 11.10 23.53 8.08
CA THR A 14 9.89 23.56 8.93
C THR A 14 9.87 22.39 9.91
N ALA A 15 10.13 21.18 9.40
CA ALA A 15 10.08 19.95 10.20
C ALA A 15 10.68 18.79 9.41
N PRO A 16 11.08 17.69 10.09
CA PRO A 16 11.41 16.45 9.40
C PRO A 16 10.16 15.85 8.75
N VAL A 17 10.35 15.22 7.60
CA VAL A 17 9.26 14.51 6.89
C VAL A 17 9.09 13.14 7.54
N SER A 18 7.86 12.82 7.99
CA SER A 18 7.56 11.50 8.52
C SER A 18 7.65 10.45 7.41
N ARG A 19 8.28 9.33 7.71
CA ARG A 19 8.35 8.19 6.77
C ARG A 19 6.96 7.63 6.44
N ARG A 20 5.98 7.82 7.32
CA ARG A 20 4.59 7.39 7.12
C ARG A 20 3.90 8.15 5.99
N LEU A 21 4.47 9.26 5.53
CA LEU A 21 3.96 9.96 4.35
C LEU A 21 4.02 9.08 3.10
N PHE A 22 4.94 8.11 3.05
CA PHE A 22 5.15 7.20 1.93
C PHE A 22 4.42 5.87 2.12
N GLY A 23 3.23 5.94 2.69
CA GLY A 23 2.36 4.80 2.88
C GLY A 23 1.58 4.44 1.63
N ALA A 24 0.81 3.36 1.73
CA ALA A 24 -0.06 2.88 0.68
C ALA A 24 -1.45 2.57 1.21
N PHE A 25 -2.40 2.56 0.29
CA PHE A 25 -3.79 2.22 0.55
C PHE A 25 -4.11 0.93 -0.18
N VAL A 26 -4.68 -0.06 0.52
CA VAL A 26 -5.03 -1.37 -0.05
C VAL A 26 -6.51 -1.63 0.17
N GLU A 27 -7.20 -2.04 -0.88
CA GLU A 27 -8.64 -2.34 -0.86
C GLU A 27 -8.93 -3.59 -1.68
N HIS A 28 -9.95 -4.35 -1.27
CA HIS A 28 -10.49 -5.47 -2.05
C HIS A 28 -11.32 -4.94 -3.23
N MET A 29 -10.65 -4.24 -4.13
CA MET A 29 -11.24 -3.71 -5.34
C MET A 29 -10.54 -4.34 -6.55
N GLY A 30 -11.33 -4.91 -7.46
CA GLY A 30 -10.77 -5.58 -8.62
C GLY A 30 -9.77 -6.67 -8.22
N ARG A 31 -8.62 -6.64 -8.84
CA ARG A 31 -7.54 -7.62 -8.63
C ARG A 31 -6.43 -7.11 -7.72
N CYS A 32 -6.73 -6.19 -6.82
CA CYS A 32 -5.70 -5.64 -5.94
C CYS A 32 -5.11 -6.70 -5.01
N VAL A 33 -5.96 -7.42 -4.28
CA VAL A 33 -5.52 -8.45 -3.33
C VAL A 33 -5.51 -9.83 -4.00
N TYR A 34 -6.69 -10.37 -4.31
CA TYR A 34 -6.80 -11.67 -4.96
C TYR A 34 -6.50 -11.54 -6.45
N THR A 35 -5.62 -12.39 -6.96
CA THR A 35 -5.04 -12.38 -8.30
C THR A 35 -4.18 -11.16 -8.60
N GLY A 36 -3.85 -10.40 -7.56
CA GLY A 36 -2.87 -9.31 -7.62
C GLY A 36 -1.72 -9.60 -6.66
N ILE A 37 -1.88 -9.25 -5.38
CA ILE A 37 -0.88 -9.53 -4.34
C ILE A 37 -0.82 -11.03 -4.04
N TYR A 38 -1.98 -11.67 -3.93
CA TYR A 38 -2.13 -13.09 -3.57
C TYR A 38 -2.74 -13.87 -4.73
N GLU A 39 -1.98 -14.80 -5.28
CA GLU A 39 -2.41 -15.67 -6.37
C GLU A 39 -1.57 -16.96 -6.33
N PRO A 40 -1.98 -17.96 -5.53
CA PRO A 40 -1.19 -19.19 -5.31
C PRO A 40 -0.83 -19.96 -6.57
N ASP A 41 -1.70 -19.93 -7.58
CA ASP A 41 -1.50 -20.66 -8.83
C ASP A 41 -0.65 -19.89 -9.86
N HIS A 42 -0.23 -18.67 -9.53
CA HIS A 42 0.57 -17.87 -10.45
C HIS A 42 2.00 -18.45 -10.55
N PRO A 43 2.62 -18.44 -11.77
CA PRO A 43 3.98 -18.95 -11.95
C PRO A 43 5.02 -18.26 -11.05
N ARG A 44 4.79 -17.03 -10.64
CA ARG A 44 5.66 -16.26 -9.76
C ARG A 44 5.22 -16.29 -8.29
N ALA A 45 4.25 -17.13 -7.93
CA ALA A 45 3.84 -17.26 -6.53
C ALA A 45 4.92 -17.97 -5.70
N ASN A 46 5.12 -17.48 -4.47
CA ASN A 46 5.96 -18.18 -3.50
C ASN A 46 5.16 -19.27 -2.77
N SER A 47 5.78 -19.97 -1.83
CA SER A 47 5.13 -21.05 -1.07
C SER A 47 3.94 -20.59 -0.23
N ALA A 48 3.88 -19.30 0.12
CA ALA A 48 2.76 -18.70 0.86
C ALA A 48 1.64 -18.20 -0.06
N GLY A 49 1.82 -18.25 -1.37
CA GLY A 49 0.82 -17.83 -2.34
C GLY A 49 0.94 -16.36 -2.78
N PHE A 50 1.97 -15.66 -2.34
CA PHE A 50 2.18 -14.27 -2.75
C PHE A 50 2.98 -14.19 -4.04
N ARG A 51 2.57 -13.29 -4.93
CA ARG A 51 3.27 -13.06 -6.18
C ARG A 51 4.58 -12.34 -5.94
N THR A 52 5.69 -12.99 -6.26
CA THR A 52 7.04 -12.42 -6.04
C THR A 52 7.32 -11.21 -6.94
N ASP A 53 6.75 -11.17 -8.15
CA ASP A 53 6.87 -10.02 -9.03
C ASP A 53 6.24 -8.76 -8.42
N VAL A 54 5.06 -8.91 -7.81
CA VAL A 54 4.39 -7.80 -7.10
C VAL A 54 5.16 -7.44 -5.83
N LEU A 55 5.64 -8.44 -5.09
CA LEU A 55 6.40 -8.23 -3.87
C LEU A 55 7.67 -7.40 -4.12
N GLU A 56 8.37 -7.67 -5.21
CA GLU A 56 9.56 -6.92 -5.62
C GLU A 56 9.23 -5.45 -5.90
N LEU A 57 8.12 -5.20 -6.61
CA LEU A 57 7.67 -3.83 -6.91
C LEU A 57 7.28 -3.08 -5.64
N VAL A 58 6.60 -3.74 -4.71
CA VAL A 58 6.21 -3.13 -3.43
C VAL A 58 7.45 -2.78 -2.59
N ARG A 59 8.46 -3.65 -2.60
CA ARG A 59 9.75 -3.36 -1.94
C ARG A 59 10.44 -2.15 -2.55
N GLU A 60 10.47 -2.07 -3.87
CA GLU A 60 11.06 -0.93 -4.58
C GLU A 60 10.31 0.36 -4.29
N LEU A 61 8.97 0.28 -4.19
CA LEU A 61 8.13 1.43 -3.83
C LEU A 61 8.43 1.95 -2.42
N GLY A 62 8.91 1.09 -1.53
CA GLY A 62 9.32 1.50 -0.18
C GLY A 62 8.16 1.87 0.73
N VAL A 63 7.06 1.15 0.65
CA VAL A 63 5.88 1.40 1.48
C VAL A 63 6.21 1.28 2.96
N THR A 64 5.88 2.31 3.74
CA THR A 64 6.22 2.40 5.16
C THR A 64 5.05 2.16 6.10
N VAL A 65 3.82 2.29 5.60
CA VAL A 65 2.59 2.04 6.33
C VAL A 65 1.51 1.66 5.34
N VAL A 66 0.59 0.80 5.73
CA VAL A 66 -0.53 0.38 4.88
C VAL A 66 -1.85 0.69 5.59
N ARG A 67 -2.75 1.38 4.89
CA ARG A 67 -4.13 1.54 5.31
C ARG A 67 -4.97 0.43 4.66
N TYR A 68 -5.68 -0.31 5.47
CA TYR A 68 -6.47 -1.47 5.09
C TYR A 68 -7.73 -1.53 5.96
N PRO A 69 -8.86 -2.07 5.56
CA PRO A 69 -9.11 -2.86 4.34
C PRO A 69 -9.59 -2.06 3.13
N GLY A 70 -9.62 -0.76 3.17
CA GLY A 70 -9.98 0.06 2.04
C GLY A 70 -10.95 1.19 2.38
N GLY A 71 -11.58 1.76 1.35
CA GLY A 71 -12.56 2.81 1.45
C GLY A 71 -13.99 2.26 1.48
N ASN A 72 -14.58 2.02 0.29
CA ASN A 72 -15.94 1.49 0.21
C ASN A 72 -16.07 0.09 0.79
N PHE A 73 -15.06 -0.74 0.64
CA PHE A 73 -15.04 -2.11 1.17
C PHE A 73 -15.19 -2.13 2.70
N VAL A 74 -14.65 -1.14 3.41
CA VAL A 74 -14.67 -1.11 4.88
C VAL A 74 -16.09 -1.02 5.45
N SER A 75 -17.05 -0.48 4.67
CA SER A 75 -18.43 -0.33 5.12
C SER A 75 -19.12 -1.68 5.45
N GLY A 76 -18.72 -2.75 4.78
CA GLY A 76 -19.25 -4.10 5.02
C GLY A 76 -18.24 -5.05 5.65
N TYR A 77 -17.05 -4.57 6.00
CA TYR A 77 -15.98 -5.40 6.53
C TYR A 77 -16.16 -5.66 8.02
N ARG A 78 -16.01 -6.93 8.40
CA ARG A 78 -15.95 -7.35 9.80
C ARG A 78 -14.49 -7.65 10.14
N TRP A 79 -13.99 -7.00 11.17
CA TRP A 79 -12.57 -7.15 11.54
C TRP A 79 -12.21 -8.59 11.91
N GLU A 80 -13.18 -9.37 12.40
CA GLU A 80 -12.99 -10.77 12.77
C GLU A 80 -12.57 -11.62 11.56
N ASP A 81 -13.01 -11.26 10.36
CA ASP A 81 -12.66 -11.98 9.14
C ASP A 81 -11.16 -11.88 8.82
N GLY A 82 -10.49 -10.86 9.33
CA GLY A 82 -9.05 -10.67 9.16
C GLY A 82 -8.20 -11.40 10.18
N VAL A 83 -8.81 -12.00 11.20
CA VAL A 83 -8.07 -12.69 12.27
C VAL A 83 -7.80 -14.14 11.93
N GLY A 84 -8.70 -14.77 11.17
CA GLY A 84 -8.59 -16.18 10.84
C GLY A 84 -9.03 -17.10 11.98
N PRO A 85 -9.02 -18.41 11.74
CA PRO A 85 -9.39 -19.39 12.77
C PRO A 85 -8.34 -19.40 13.88
N GLY A 86 -8.82 -19.43 15.11
CA GLY A 86 -7.98 -19.50 16.30
C GLY A 86 -7.30 -20.84 16.51
#